data_4b1f6ad24d883cad3b467c2ea5a5ef1a
#
_entry.id   4b1f6ad24d883cad3b467c2ea5a5ef1a
#
_cell.length_a   1.000
_cell.length_b   1.000
_cell.length_c   1.000
_cell.angle_alpha   90.00
_cell.angle_beta   90.00
_cell.angle_gamma   90.00
#
_symmetry.space_group_name_H-M   'P 1'
#
loop_
_entity.id
_entity.type
_entity.pdbx_description
1 polymer ?
#
loop_
_entity_poly.entity_id
_entity_poly.type
_entity_poly.pdbx_seq_one_letter_code
_entity_poly.pdbx_strand_id
1 'polypeptide(L)'
;VLRGGIIHDPLHGRDGVVDDLWIDGGTIVPPPAITTGFRIVDATGLVVMPGGVDLHSHIAGPKVNLGRRMTPSPSADGRSIVPTIRDTGALYAALGYTTVFDAAIATGASRLAHLELDELPILD
;
A
#
# COMPACT_ATOMS: atom_id res chain seq x y z
N VAL A 1 0.74 15.78 8.98
CA VAL A 1 1.24 16.53 7.82
C VAL A 1 2.57 15.95 7.36
N LEU A 2 2.74 15.79 6.05
CA LEU A 2 4.03 15.57 5.41
C LEU A 2 4.61 16.95 5.09
N ARG A 3 5.74 17.30 5.68
CA ARG A 3 6.28 18.65 5.62
C ARG A 3 7.45 18.74 4.64
N GLY A 4 7.41 19.74 3.74
CA GLY A 4 8.51 20.11 2.86
C GLY A 4 8.87 19.08 1.80
N GLY A 5 7.94 18.21 1.42
CA GLY A 5 8.14 17.21 0.36
C GLY A 5 8.05 17.80 -1.04
N ILE A 6 8.73 17.18 -2.00
CA ILE A 6 8.61 17.51 -3.44
C ILE A 6 7.37 16.77 -3.95
N ILE A 7 6.27 17.50 -4.12
CA ILE A 7 4.98 16.90 -4.49
C ILE A 7 4.89 16.74 -6.01
N HIS A 8 4.54 15.53 -6.44
CA HIS A 8 4.19 15.22 -7.82
C HIS A 8 2.71 14.80 -7.89
N ASP A 9 1.86 15.78 -8.16
CA ASP A 9 0.42 15.62 -8.38
C ASP A 9 -0.02 16.52 -9.54
N PRO A 10 0.32 16.15 -10.78
CA PRO A 10 0.04 16.97 -11.96
C PRO A 10 -1.46 17.15 -12.19
N LEU A 11 -2.30 16.23 -11.71
CA LEU A 11 -3.76 16.34 -11.84
C LEU A 11 -4.31 17.57 -11.11
N HIS A 12 -3.69 17.94 -9.98
CA HIS A 12 -4.06 19.12 -9.19
C HIS A 12 -3.07 20.28 -9.33
N GLY A 13 -2.26 20.27 -10.40
CA GLY A 13 -1.33 21.36 -10.72
C GLY A 13 -0.12 21.47 -9.78
N ARG A 14 0.22 20.43 -9.05
CA ARG A 14 1.35 20.37 -8.10
C ARG A 14 2.39 19.38 -8.61
N ASP A 15 3.17 19.76 -9.60
CA ASP A 15 4.20 18.89 -10.18
C ASP A 15 5.61 19.43 -9.91
N GLY A 16 6.37 18.75 -9.07
CA GLY A 16 7.70 19.15 -8.65
C GLY A 16 7.71 20.32 -7.65
N VAL A 17 6.60 20.60 -6.99
CA VAL A 17 6.45 21.70 -6.03
C VAL A 17 6.85 21.26 -4.63
N VAL A 18 7.73 22.02 -3.99
CA VAL A 18 8.03 21.81 -2.55
C VAL A 18 6.92 22.42 -1.72
N ASP A 19 6.17 21.60 -1.01
CA ASP A 19 5.03 22.04 -0.21
C ASP A 19 4.70 21.04 0.92
N ASP A 20 3.81 21.43 1.82
CA ASP A 20 3.25 20.58 2.85
C ASP A 20 2.00 19.86 2.34
N LEU A 21 1.86 18.57 2.68
CA LEU A 21 0.66 17.81 2.40
C LEU A 21 -0.07 17.50 3.72
N TRP A 22 -1.27 18.06 3.85
CA TRP A 22 -2.10 17.90 5.03
C TRP A 22 -3.05 16.73 4.85
N ILE A 23 -3.10 15.84 5.86
CA ILE A 23 -3.94 14.63 5.86
C ILE A 23 -4.76 14.62 7.14
N ASP A 24 -6.07 14.51 7.01
CA ASP A 24 -6.99 14.38 8.13
C ASP A 24 -8.06 13.33 7.80
N GLY A 25 -8.29 12.40 8.74
CA GLY A 25 -9.25 11.31 8.55
C GLY A 25 -8.99 10.45 7.31
N GLY A 26 -7.70 10.25 6.92
CA GLY A 26 -7.34 9.48 5.71
C GLY A 26 -7.48 10.25 4.39
N THR A 27 -7.85 11.53 4.43
CA THR A 27 -8.07 12.35 3.24
C THR A 27 -7.09 13.52 3.18
N ILE A 28 -6.62 13.86 1.98
CA ILE A 28 -5.83 15.07 1.75
C ILE A 28 -6.76 16.28 1.87
N VAL A 29 -6.37 17.21 2.74
CA VAL A 29 -7.15 18.41 3.03
C VAL A 29 -6.34 19.68 2.77
N PRO A 30 -6.98 20.84 2.54
CA PRO A 30 -6.28 22.13 2.55
C PRO A 30 -5.61 22.39 3.91
N PRO A 31 -4.59 23.26 3.98
CA PRO A 31 -3.99 23.66 5.24
C PRO A 31 -5.05 24.13 6.24
N PRO A 32 -5.20 23.50 7.41
CA PRO A 32 -6.22 23.91 8.38
C PRO A 32 -5.83 25.20 9.08
N ALA A 33 -6.82 25.96 9.54
CA ALA A 33 -6.59 27.19 10.31
C ALA A 33 -5.86 26.91 11.66
N ILE A 34 -6.07 25.73 12.23
CA ILE A 34 -5.40 25.27 13.45
C ILE A 34 -4.49 24.11 13.09
N THR A 35 -3.20 24.31 13.26
CA THR A 35 -2.16 23.33 12.89
C THR A 35 -1.61 22.54 14.07
N THR A 36 -2.15 22.77 15.27
CA THR A 36 -1.76 22.02 16.48
C THR A 36 -2.45 20.65 16.52
N GLY A 37 -1.75 19.65 17.02
CA GLY A 37 -2.31 18.28 17.15
C GLY A 37 -2.04 17.37 15.95
N PHE A 38 -1.52 17.87 14.85
CA PHE A 38 -1.09 17.04 13.74
C PHE A 38 0.27 16.38 14.02
N ARG A 39 0.37 15.09 13.66
CA ARG A 39 1.67 14.42 13.56
C ARG A 39 2.42 15.02 12.37
N ILE A 40 3.68 15.41 12.60
CA ILE A 40 4.55 15.91 11.55
C ILE A 40 5.48 14.79 11.12
N VAL A 41 5.56 14.57 9.81
CA VAL A 41 6.55 13.72 9.15
C VAL A 41 7.39 14.64 8.28
N ASP A 42 8.68 14.73 8.56
CA ASP A 42 9.62 15.49 7.73
C ASP A 42 9.84 14.75 6.41
N ALA A 43 9.45 15.38 5.31
CA ALA A 43 9.60 14.88 3.96
C ALA A 43 10.59 15.74 3.15
N THR A 44 11.39 16.57 3.82
CA THR A 44 12.37 17.43 3.15
C THR A 44 13.32 16.61 2.26
N GLY A 45 13.39 16.96 0.99
CA GLY A 45 14.21 16.26 -0.01
C GLY A 45 13.63 14.92 -0.49
N LEU A 46 12.46 14.51 0.02
CA LEU A 46 11.77 13.31 -0.43
C LEU A 46 10.71 13.68 -1.48
N VAL A 47 10.49 12.75 -2.41
CA VAL A 47 9.39 12.82 -3.38
C VAL A 47 8.11 12.31 -2.74
N VAL A 48 7.05 13.08 -2.87
CA VAL A 48 5.69 12.73 -2.43
C VAL A 48 4.81 12.61 -3.67
N MET A 49 4.30 11.41 -3.91
CA MET A 49 3.49 11.10 -5.08
C MET A 49 2.40 10.08 -4.70
N PRO A 50 1.34 9.93 -5.49
CA PRO A 50 0.38 8.85 -5.31
C PRO A 50 1.06 7.49 -5.28
N GLY A 51 0.54 6.59 -4.45
CA GLY A 51 1.03 5.21 -4.40
C GLY A 51 0.82 4.48 -5.72
N GLY A 52 1.68 3.50 -5.98
CA GLY A 52 1.59 2.66 -7.17
C GLY A 52 0.30 1.82 -7.17
N VAL A 53 -0.24 1.60 -8.35
CA VAL A 53 -1.39 0.72 -8.58
C VAL A 53 -0.91 -0.48 -9.40
N ASP A 54 -0.98 -1.68 -8.84
CA ASP A 54 -0.72 -2.92 -9.56
C ASP A 54 -2.03 -3.42 -10.17
N LEU A 55 -2.11 -3.36 -11.49
CA LEU A 55 -3.32 -3.75 -12.24
C LEU A 55 -3.45 -5.25 -12.47
N HIS A 56 -2.46 -6.04 -12.10
CA HIS A 56 -2.47 -7.48 -12.32
C HIS A 56 -1.69 -8.20 -11.21
N SER A 57 -2.35 -8.42 -10.10
CA SER A 57 -1.76 -9.11 -8.94
C SER A 57 -2.55 -10.35 -8.55
N HIS A 58 -1.92 -11.20 -7.73
CA HIS A 58 -2.54 -12.36 -7.10
C HIS A 58 -1.95 -12.52 -5.70
N ILE A 59 -2.40 -11.72 -4.74
CA ILE A 59 -1.81 -11.69 -3.40
C ILE A 59 -2.67 -12.36 -2.32
N ALA A 60 -3.97 -12.49 -2.57
CA ALA A 60 -4.94 -12.97 -1.59
C ALA A 60 -5.93 -13.98 -2.18
N GLY A 61 -6.70 -14.63 -1.31
CA GLY A 61 -7.80 -15.50 -1.67
C GLY A 61 -7.44 -16.97 -1.85
N PRO A 62 -8.47 -17.83 -2.01
CA PRO A 62 -8.32 -19.28 -1.96
C PRO A 62 -7.36 -19.86 -2.99
N LYS A 63 -7.34 -19.30 -4.21
CA LYS A 63 -6.44 -19.74 -5.30
C LYS A 63 -4.98 -19.49 -4.95
N VAL A 64 -4.68 -18.31 -4.43
CA VAL A 64 -3.33 -17.94 -4.01
C VAL A 64 -2.89 -18.79 -2.83
N ASN A 65 -3.78 -18.99 -1.86
CA ASN A 65 -3.51 -19.84 -0.70
C ASN A 65 -3.29 -21.31 -1.07
N LEU A 66 -4.00 -21.79 -2.09
CA LEU A 66 -3.75 -23.12 -2.64
C LEU A 66 -2.34 -23.19 -3.24
N GLY A 67 -1.95 -22.19 -4.06
CA GLY A 67 -0.62 -22.10 -4.64
C GLY A 67 0.49 -22.09 -3.56
N ARG A 68 0.30 -21.29 -2.50
CA ARG A 68 1.22 -21.24 -1.37
C ARG A 68 1.40 -22.62 -0.71
N ARG A 69 0.31 -23.35 -0.49
CA ARG A 69 0.35 -24.70 0.09
C ARG A 69 0.97 -25.75 -0.81
N MET A 70 0.86 -25.61 -2.12
CA MET A 70 1.41 -26.53 -3.10
C MET A 70 2.90 -26.27 -3.38
N THR A 71 3.41 -25.12 -2.99
CA THR A 71 4.82 -24.78 -3.21
C THR A 71 5.67 -25.47 -2.15
N PRO A 72 6.60 -26.38 -2.54
CA PRO A 72 7.52 -27.00 -1.60
C PRO A 72 8.35 -25.94 -0.90
N SER A 73 8.39 -25.99 0.41
CA SER A 73 9.04 -24.96 1.19
C SER A 73 10.09 -25.50 2.16
N PRO A 74 11.18 -26.08 1.75
CA PRO A 74 12.30 -26.11 2.65
C PRO A 74 13.44 -25.22 2.14
N SER A 75 13.67 -24.11 2.81
CA SER A 75 15.01 -23.57 2.89
C SER A 75 15.87 -24.52 3.72
N ALA A 76 17.18 -24.55 3.47
CA ALA A 76 18.12 -25.39 4.20
C ALA A 76 18.14 -25.13 5.72
N ASP A 77 17.59 -23.99 6.17
CA ASP A 77 17.45 -23.58 7.58
C ASP A 77 16.05 -23.86 8.16
N GLY A 78 15.17 -24.57 7.42
CA GLY A 78 13.82 -24.94 7.86
C GLY A 78 12.80 -23.79 7.83
N ARG A 79 13.16 -22.62 7.30
CA ARG A 79 12.22 -21.51 7.12
C ARG A 79 11.40 -21.70 5.86
N SER A 80 10.12 -21.29 5.90
CA SER A 80 9.33 -21.21 4.69
C SER A 80 9.82 -20.08 3.80
N ILE A 81 10.12 -20.40 2.53
CA ILE A 81 10.41 -19.40 1.50
C ILE A 81 9.13 -18.86 0.85
N VAL A 82 7.97 -19.45 1.18
CA VAL A 82 6.67 -19.02 0.66
C VAL A 82 6.17 -17.88 1.53
N PRO A 83 6.04 -16.66 0.98
CA PRO A 83 5.60 -15.52 1.77
C PRO A 83 4.15 -15.70 2.22
N THR A 84 3.84 -15.26 3.41
CA THR A 84 2.46 -15.08 3.87
C THR A 84 1.82 -13.91 3.13
N ILE A 85 0.51 -13.75 3.26
CA ILE A 85 -0.17 -12.55 2.72
C ILE A 85 0.40 -11.28 3.36
N ARG A 86 0.69 -11.30 4.65
CA ARG A 86 1.27 -10.17 5.37
C ARG A 86 2.67 -9.81 4.85
N ASP A 87 3.51 -10.79 4.57
CA ASP A 87 4.85 -10.57 4.01
C ASP A 87 4.74 -9.94 2.62
N THR A 88 3.81 -10.45 1.80
CA THR A 88 3.54 -9.91 0.47
C THR A 88 3.03 -8.48 0.54
N GLY A 89 2.05 -8.17 1.39
CA GLY A 89 1.54 -6.82 1.57
C GLY A 89 2.61 -5.85 2.07
N ALA A 90 3.43 -6.26 3.04
CA ALA A 90 4.54 -5.44 3.52
C ALA A 90 5.57 -5.14 2.41
N LEU A 91 5.83 -6.11 1.52
CA LEU A 91 6.71 -5.91 0.38
C LEU A 91 6.12 -4.91 -0.63
N TYR A 92 4.82 -5.05 -0.96
CA TYR A 92 4.13 -4.10 -1.84
C TYR A 92 4.19 -2.68 -1.28
N ALA A 93 3.89 -2.52 0.01
CA ALA A 93 3.97 -1.23 0.67
C ALA A 93 5.40 -0.64 0.67
N ALA A 94 6.42 -1.48 0.93
CA ALA A 94 7.83 -1.06 0.87
C ALA A 94 8.27 -0.64 -0.52
N LEU A 95 7.65 -1.18 -1.57
CA LEU A 95 7.86 -0.79 -2.97
C LEU A 95 7.00 0.42 -3.40
N GLY A 96 6.17 0.95 -2.51
CA GLY A 96 5.33 2.13 -2.77
C GLY A 96 4.00 1.82 -3.45
N TYR A 97 3.58 0.55 -3.52
CA TYR A 97 2.24 0.21 -3.99
C TYR A 97 1.22 0.38 -2.87
N THR A 98 0.08 1.01 -3.18
CA THR A 98 -1.03 1.23 -2.25
C THR A 98 -2.33 0.60 -2.72
N THR A 99 -2.39 0.15 -3.96
CA THR A 99 -3.58 -0.44 -4.55
C THR A 99 -3.22 -1.63 -5.43
N VAL A 100 -4.00 -2.69 -5.34
CA VAL A 100 -3.84 -3.89 -6.17
C VAL A 100 -5.16 -4.33 -6.76
N PHE A 101 -5.12 -4.82 -8.00
CA PHE A 101 -6.25 -5.47 -8.64
C PHE A 101 -5.94 -6.94 -8.85
N ASP A 102 -6.79 -7.85 -8.34
CA ASP A 102 -6.68 -9.26 -8.67
C ASP A 102 -7.30 -9.51 -10.05
N ALA A 103 -6.46 -9.92 -10.99
CA ALA A 103 -6.84 -10.08 -12.39
C ALA A 103 -7.67 -11.34 -12.68
N ALA A 104 -7.81 -12.26 -11.72
CA ALA A 104 -8.46 -13.55 -11.97
C ALA A 104 -9.06 -14.17 -10.71
N ILE A 105 -9.79 -13.39 -9.91
CA ILE A 105 -10.54 -13.92 -8.77
C ILE A 105 -11.96 -14.30 -9.17
N ALA A 106 -12.40 -15.49 -8.79
CA ALA A 106 -13.81 -15.87 -8.96
C ALA A 106 -14.69 -15.05 -8.03
N THR A 107 -15.86 -14.60 -8.50
CA THR A 107 -16.77 -13.74 -7.74
C THR A 107 -17.09 -14.29 -6.34
N GLY A 108 -17.31 -15.61 -6.20
CA GLY A 108 -17.57 -16.24 -4.90
C GLY A 108 -16.35 -16.25 -3.96
N ALA A 109 -15.15 -16.03 -4.46
CA ALA A 109 -13.90 -16.02 -3.70
C ALA A 109 -13.44 -14.59 -3.33
N SER A 110 -14.00 -13.55 -3.97
CA SER A 110 -13.58 -12.17 -3.76
C SER A 110 -13.76 -11.72 -2.32
N ARG A 111 -14.89 -12.07 -1.68
CA ARG A 111 -15.14 -11.75 -0.28
C ARG A 111 -14.06 -12.32 0.66
N LEU A 112 -13.60 -13.54 0.41
CA LEU A 112 -12.54 -14.16 1.24
C LEU A 112 -11.21 -13.45 1.03
N ALA A 113 -10.91 -13.02 -0.20
CA ALA A 113 -9.72 -12.25 -0.47
C ALA A 113 -9.74 -10.90 0.25
N HIS A 114 -10.88 -10.18 0.24
CA HIS A 114 -11.03 -8.93 0.99
C HIS A 114 -10.83 -9.13 2.50
N LEU A 115 -11.40 -10.18 3.10
CA LEU A 115 -11.18 -10.47 4.52
C LEU A 115 -9.71 -10.73 4.86
N GLU A 116 -8.95 -11.29 3.94
CA GLU A 116 -7.51 -11.48 4.14
C GLU A 116 -6.73 -10.17 3.96
N LEU A 117 -7.18 -9.28 3.08
CA LEU A 117 -6.56 -7.97 2.87
C LEU A 117 -6.83 -7.02 4.03
N ASP A 118 -7.97 -7.13 4.71
CA ASP A 118 -8.29 -6.34 5.92
C ASP A 118 -7.27 -6.56 7.05
N GLU A 119 -6.53 -7.67 7.03
CA GLU A 119 -5.42 -7.91 7.96
C GLU A 119 -4.13 -7.15 7.59
N LEU A 120 -4.09 -6.51 6.42
CA LEU A 120 -2.94 -5.76 5.95
C LEU A 120 -3.06 -4.29 6.35
N PRO A 121 -2.05 -3.72 7.01
CA PRO A 121 -2.14 -2.34 7.52
C PRO A 121 -2.13 -1.25 6.43
N ILE A 122 -2.08 -1.60 5.14
CA ILE A 122 -1.66 -0.61 4.13
C ILE A 122 -2.33 -0.78 2.74
N LEU A 123 -3.11 -1.82 2.49
CA LEU A 123 -3.72 -2.04 1.18
C LEU A 123 -5.24 -2.17 1.33
N ASP A 124 -5.96 -1.23 0.77
CA ASP A 124 -7.40 -1.34 0.50
C ASP A 124 -7.65 -1.93 -0.89
#